data_ed9bb20b82e7b1c1abc55a6ccd6a9b71
#
_entry.id   ed9bb20b82e7b1c1abc55a6ccd6a9b71
#
_cell.length_a   1.000
_cell.length_b   1.000
_cell.length_c   1.000
_cell.angle_alpha   90.00
_cell.angle_beta   90.00
_cell.angle_gamma   90.00
#
_symmetry.space_group_name_H-M   'P 1'
#
loop_
_entity.id
_entity.type
_entity.pdbx_description
1 polymer ?
#
loop_
_entity_poly.entity_id
_entity_poly.type
_entity_poly.pdbx_seq_one_letter_code
_entity_poly.pdbx_strand_id
1 'polypeptide(L)'
;MREAQFLRRSQFDEIQYGSAALKRNAKGVILRPVITAHGHFRVLNILFPTVKTHVISHECFLRGAIITAWADLFRQQQGEIWFIEEEIADDTDNMPWRFQGTTYHGWWKNQWQLWVQGKNRKMVCALTGGKSSKAQMLSLATSRHFIDWLHKQTEFTHSAPLSAGRVTQILLSLTQDYNNCASRLISD
;
A
#
# COMPACT_ATOMS: atom_id res chain seq x y z
N MET A 1 -18.25 11.13 11.58
CA MET A 1 -18.21 9.64 11.58
C MET A 1 -16.92 9.09 10.99
N ARG A 2 -16.42 9.62 9.86
CA ARG A 2 -15.14 9.17 9.23
C ARG A 2 -13.90 9.46 10.08
N GLU A 3 -13.82 10.60 10.76
CA GLU A 3 -12.70 10.97 11.62
C GLU A 3 -12.55 10.04 12.83
N ALA A 4 -13.67 9.68 13.47
CA ALA A 4 -13.67 8.73 14.58
C ALA A 4 -13.27 7.30 14.16
N GLN A 5 -13.66 6.88 12.95
CA GLN A 5 -13.22 5.60 12.38
C GLN A 5 -11.72 5.61 12.07
N PHE A 6 -11.23 6.72 11.56
CA PHE A 6 -9.81 6.92 11.27
C PHE A 6 -8.96 6.88 12.55
N LEU A 7 -9.35 7.62 13.57
CA LEU A 7 -8.67 7.61 14.88
C LEU A 7 -8.65 6.21 15.49
N ARG A 8 -9.76 5.47 15.40
CA ARG A 8 -9.82 4.08 15.88
C ARG A 8 -8.89 3.17 15.08
N ARG A 9 -8.82 3.33 13.78
CA ARG A 9 -7.93 2.54 12.92
C ARG A 9 -6.46 2.86 13.19
N SER A 10 -6.11 4.14 13.32
CA SER A 10 -4.75 4.57 13.64
C SER A 10 -4.32 4.06 15.02
N GLN A 11 -5.17 4.14 16.04
CA GLN A 11 -4.90 3.58 17.36
C GLN A 11 -4.79 2.06 17.33
N PHE A 12 -5.64 1.40 16.55
CA PHE A 12 -5.59 -0.04 16.38
C PHE A 12 -4.29 -0.47 15.69
N ASP A 13 -3.84 0.28 14.68
CA ASP A 13 -2.58 0.04 14.00
C ASP A 13 -1.39 0.27 14.92
N GLU A 14 -1.37 1.33 15.73
CA GLU A 14 -0.34 1.55 16.74
C GLU A 14 -0.30 0.42 17.77
N ILE A 15 -1.44 -0.02 18.28
CA ILE A 15 -1.52 -1.11 19.25
C ILE A 15 -1.16 -2.45 18.61
N GLN A 16 -1.64 -2.72 17.41
CA GLN A 16 -1.39 -4.00 16.72
C GLN A 16 0.01 -4.10 16.13
N TYR A 17 0.55 -3.00 15.59
CA TYR A 17 1.80 -3.01 14.84
C TYR A 17 2.96 -2.33 15.55
N GLY A 18 2.69 -1.44 16.49
CA GLY A 18 3.73 -0.68 17.22
C GLY A 18 4.30 -1.41 18.41
N SER A 19 3.48 -1.94 19.29
CA SER A 19 3.98 -2.37 20.59
C SER A 19 4.02 -3.88 20.84
N ALA A 20 3.17 -4.71 20.30
CA ALA A 20 3.14 -6.10 20.78
C ALA A 20 2.33 -7.11 19.97
N ALA A 21 1.84 -6.85 18.79
CA ALA A 21 1.10 -7.85 18.05
C ALA A 21 2.00 -9.00 17.56
N LEU A 22 2.40 -9.81 18.51
CA LEU A 22 3.03 -11.08 18.27
C LEU A 22 1.94 -12.06 17.85
N LYS A 23 1.80 -12.30 16.55
CA LYS A 23 0.97 -13.40 16.06
C LYS A 23 1.81 -14.67 16.12
N ARG A 24 1.40 -15.60 16.98
CA ARG A 24 1.94 -16.97 16.95
C ARG A 24 1.09 -17.78 15.98
N ASN A 25 1.75 -18.42 15.01
CA ASN A 25 1.10 -19.48 14.24
C ASN A 25 1.03 -20.76 15.09
N ALA A 26 0.34 -21.79 14.60
CA ALA A 26 0.21 -23.10 15.25
C ALA A 26 1.56 -23.78 15.57
N LYS A 27 2.65 -23.36 14.94
CA LYS A 27 4.02 -23.86 15.15
C LYS A 27 4.86 -22.97 16.09
N GLY A 28 4.25 -21.96 16.73
CA GLY A 28 4.94 -21.08 17.67
C GLY A 28 5.81 -19.98 17.02
N VAL A 29 5.76 -19.82 15.70
CA VAL A 29 6.50 -18.75 15.00
C VAL A 29 5.87 -17.39 15.30
N ILE A 30 6.69 -16.45 15.76
CA ILE A 30 6.27 -15.10 16.07
C ILE A 30 6.43 -14.24 14.82
N LEU A 31 5.31 -13.75 14.27
CA LEU A 31 5.31 -12.80 13.15
C LEU A 31 5.03 -11.40 13.68
N ARG A 32 5.93 -10.48 13.35
CA ARG A 32 5.74 -9.04 13.57
C ARG A 32 5.56 -8.36 12.19
N PRO A 33 4.34 -7.98 11.80
CA PRO A 33 4.09 -7.33 10.51
C PRO A 33 4.99 -6.13 10.26
N VAL A 34 5.26 -5.32 11.29
CA VAL A 34 6.17 -4.17 11.22
C VAL A 34 7.57 -4.60 10.81
N ILE A 35 8.15 -5.62 11.44
CA ILE A 35 9.51 -6.12 11.12
C ILE A 35 9.55 -6.68 9.70
N THR A 36 8.50 -7.40 9.30
CA THR A 36 8.38 -7.95 7.95
C THR A 36 8.33 -6.82 6.91
N ALA A 37 7.52 -5.78 7.15
CA ALA A 37 7.45 -4.61 6.28
C ALA A 37 8.81 -3.90 6.17
N HIS A 38 9.51 -3.67 7.30
CA HIS A 38 10.84 -3.06 7.29
C HIS A 38 11.85 -3.91 6.50
N GLY A 39 11.86 -5.21 6.69
CA GLY A 39 12.70 -6.13 5.91
C GLY A 39 12.42 -6.05 4.43
N HIS A 40 11.13 -6.09 4.04
CA HIS A 40 10.70 -6.00 2.66
C HIS A 40 11.14 -4.69 1.98
N PHE A 41 10.89 -3.55 2.63
CA PHE A 41 11.28 -2.25 2.05
C PHE A 41 12.80 -2.06 1.99
N ARG A 42 13.58 -2.68 2.89
CA ARG A 42 15.04 -2.70 2.75
C ARG A 42 15.49 -3.45 1.51
N VAL A 43 14.88 -4.60 1.22
CA VAL A 43 15.15 -5.34 -0.03
C VAL A 43 14.77 -4.51 -1.25
N LEU A 44 13.59 -3.87 -1.23
CA LEU A 44 13.16 -2.99 -2.31
C LEU A 44 14.13 -1.81 -2.51
N ASN A 45 14.68 -1.23 -1.45
CA ASN A 45 15.67 -0.17 -1.55
C ASN A 45 16.98 -0.65 -2.21
N ILE A 46 17.42 -1.88 -1.92
CA ILE A 46 18.60 -2.48 -2.59
C ILE A 46 18.34 -2.65 -4.09
N LEU A 47 17.15 -3.11 -4.47
CA LEU A 47 16.78 -3.33 -5.88
C LEU A 47 16.50 -2.03 -6.63
N PHE A 48 15.92 -1.03 -5.95
CA PHE A 48 15.45 0.22 -6.53
C PHE A 48 15.87 1.44 -5.71
N PRO A 49 17.19 1.69 -5.55
CA PRO A 49 17.71 2.74 -4.65
C PRO A 49 17.32 4.16 -5.08
N THR A 50 17.01 4.36 -6.36
CA THR A 50 16.71 5.67 -6.95
C THR A 50 15.23 6.04 -6.93
N VAL A 51 14.36 5.15 -6.42
CA VAL A 51 12.93 5.44 -6.33
C VAL A 51 12.70 6.56 -5.31
N LYS A 52 12.07 7.64 -5.78
CA LYS A 52 11.79 8.84 -4.97
C LYS A 52 10.35 8.95 -4.50
N THR A 53 9.41 8.36 -5.24
CA THR A 53 7.98 8.49 -4.95
C THR A 53 7.42 7.13 -4.51
N HIS A 54 6.81 7.11 -3.34
CA HIS A 54 6.17 5.94 -2.76
C HIS A 54 4.68 6.21 -2.58
N VAL A 55 3.86 5.36 -3.17
CA VAL A 55 2.40 5.43 -3.08
C VAL A 55 1.91 4.22 -2.31
N ILE A 56 1.25 4.45 -1.20
CA ILE A 56 0.82 3.40 -0.28
C ILE A 56 -0.61 3.62 0.21
N SER A 57 -1.26 2.56 0.63
CA SER A 57 -2.48 2.64 1.42
C SER A 57 -2.20 3.34 2.75
N HIS A 58 -3.26 3.85 3.36
CA HIS A 58 -3.16 4.60 4.61
C HIS A 58 -2.82 3.69 5.81
N GLU A 59 -1.56 3.24 5.86
CA GLU A 59 -1.02 2.37 6.92
C GLU A 59 0.25 2.98 7.51
N CYS A 60 0.21 3.34 8.79
CA CYS A 60 1.31 4.06 9.46
C CYS A 60 2.61 3.27 9.48
N PHE A 61 2.54 1.95 9.62
CA PHE A 61 3.74 1.08 9.66
C PHE A 61 4.46 1.02 8.31
N LEU A 62 3.75 1.11 7.18
CA LEU A 62 4.36 1.16 5.85
C LEU A 62 5.17 2.45 5.67
N ARG A 63 4.61 3.59 6.12
CA ARG A 63 5.33 4.86 6.13
C ARG A 63 6.65 4.77 6.89
N GLY A 64 6.61 4.23 8.10
CA GLY A 64 7.81 4.08 8.93
C GLY A 64 8.87 3.20 8.27
N ALA A 65 8.45 2.11 7.65
CA ALA A 65 9.34 1.19 6.95
C ALA A 65 10.01 1.87 5.73
N ILE A 66 9.26 2.62 4.94
CA ILE A 66 9.77 3.36 3.78
C ILE A 66 10.78 4.43 4.22
N ILE A 67 10.43 5.28 5.19
CA ILE A 67 11.34 6.34 5.69
C ILE A 67 12.66 5.72 6.21
N THR A 68 12.57 4.58 6.87
CA THR A 68 13.78 3.89 7.37
C THR A 68 14.62 3.32 6.24
N ALA A 69 13.99 2.71 5.23
CA ALA A 69 14.69 2.09 4.12
C ALA A 69 15.40 3.12 3.20
N TRP A 70 14.77 4.26 2.95
CA TRP A 70 15.33 5.36 2.13
C TRP A 70 15.71 6.58 3.00
N ALA A 71 16.26 6.37 4.19
CA ALA A 71 16.50 7.43 5.17
C ALA A 71 17.31 8.62 4.61
N ASP A 72 18.31 8.36 3.81
CA ASP A 72 19.16 9.41 3.23
C ASP A 72 18.39 10.27 2.22
N LEU A 73 17.54 9.65 1.41
CA LEU A 73 16.68 10.33 0.46
C LEU A 73 15.71 11.30 1.16
N PHE A 74 15.13 10.86 2.29
CA PHE A 74 14.22 11.69 3.08
C PHE A 74 14.95 12.80 3.84
N ARG A 75 16.14 12.55 4.38
CA ARG A 75 16.99 13.61 4.98
C ARG A 75 17.34 14.70 3.98
N GLN A 76 17.56 14.33 2.73
CA GLN A 76 17.84 15.26 1.62
C GLN A 76 16.58 15.92 1.05
N GLN A 77 15.40 15.66 1.62
CA GLN A 77 14.10 16.17 1.15
C GLN A 77 13.78 15.82 -0.32
N GLN A 78 14.30 14.69 -0.80
CA GLN A 78 14.07 14.20 -2.16
C GLN A 78 13.03 13.07 -2.22
N GLY A 79 12.64 12.51 -1.07
CA GLY A 79 11.65 11.44 -0.98
C GLY A 79 10.23 11.97 -0.86
N GLU A 80 9.30 11.33 -1.55
CA GLU A 80 7.87 11.62 -1.49
C GLU A 80 7.11 10.38 -1.02
N ILE A 81 6.22 10.54 -0.04
CA ILE A 81 5.27 9.52 0.37
C ILE A 81 3.86 10.06 0.22
N TRP A 82 3.02 9.27 -0.42
CA TRP A 82 1.62 9.56 -0.62
C TRP A 82 0.76 8.46 -0.02
N PHE A 83 -0.23 8.85 0.78
CA PHE A 83 -1.32 7.97 1.16
C PHE A 83 -2.44 8.09 0.14
N ILE A 84 -3.02 6.95 -0.23
CA ILE A 84 -4.21 6.89 -1.08
C ILE A 84 -5.23 5.97 -0.43
N GLU A 85 -6.47 6.43 -0.44
CA GLU A 85 -7.67 5.60 -0.22
C GLU A 85 -8.52 5.69 -1.47
N GLU A 86 -8.91 4.55 -2.04
CA GLU A 86 -9.71 4.47 -3.26
C GLU A 86 -10.95 3.62 -3.04
N GLU A 87 -12.10 4.15 -3.47
CA GLU A 87 -13.36 3.43 -3.63
C GLU A 87 -13.67 3.37 -5.13
N ILE A 88 -13.42 2.23 -5.75
CA ILE A 88 -13.68 2.01 -7.17
C ILE A 88 -14.98 1.22 -7.29
N ALA A 89 -16.02 1.89 -7.78
CA ALA A 89 -17.32 1.29 -8.04
C ALA A 89 -17.44 0.78 -9.48
N ASP A 90 -16.70 1.39 -10.42
CA ASP A 90 -16.73 1.06 -11.83
C ASP A 90 -15.35 1.32 -12.44
N ASP A 91 -14.66 0.25 -12.85
CA ASP A 91 -13.33 0.34 -13.48
C ASP A 91 -13.41 0.79 -14.96
N THR A 92 -14.60 0.83 -15.55
CA THR A 92 -14.81 1.19 -16.96
C THR A 92 -15.07 2.69 -17.17
N ASP A 93 -15.06 3.49 -16.11
CA ASP A 93 -15.33 4.92 -16.19
C ASP A 93 -14.11 5.67 -16.76
N ASN A 94 -14.22 6.03 -18.05
CA ASN A 94 -13.18 6.76 -18.79
C ASN A 94 -13.19 8.27 -18.52
N MET A 95 -14.03 8.78 -17.61
CA MET A 95 -14.04 10.20 -17.25
C MET A 95 -12.75 10.58 -16.52
N PRO A 96 -12.23 11.80 -16.72
CA PRO A 96 -11.08 12.27 -15.97
C PRO A 96 -11.42 12.46 -14.49
N TRP A 97 -10.45 12.20 -13.62
CA TRP A 97 -10.56 12.54 -12.20
C TRP A 97 -10.73 14.03 -12.02
N ARG A 98 -11.77 14.43 -11.25
CA ARG A 98 -12.09 15.82 -10.94
C ARG A 98 -11.83 16.09 -9.46
N PHE A 99 -11.11 17.17 -9.18
CA PHE A 99 -10.89 17.64 -7.82
C PHE A 99 -12.19 18.17 -7.23
N GLN A 100 -12.56 17.70 -6.03
CA GLN A 100 -13.77 18.15 -5.31
C GLN A 100 -13.47 19.08 -4.16
N GLY A 101 -12.29 19.00 -3.58
CA GLY A 101 -11.93 19.82 -2.43
C GLY A 101 -10.88 19.17 -1.56
N THR A 102 -10.63 19.80 -0.42
CA THR A 102 -9.70 19.32 0.59
C THR A 102 -10.42 19.08 1.90
N THR A 103 -9.93 18.10 2.66
CA THR A 103 -10.41 17.81 4.00
C THR A 103 -9.21 17.50 4.89
N TYR A 104 -9.39 17.67 6.19
CA TYR A 104 -8.32 17.40 7.17
C TYR A 104 -8.72 16.20 8.00
N HIS A 105 -7.92 15.15 7.93
CA HIS A 105 -8.15 13.92 8.67
C HIS A 105 -6.90 13.46 9.38
N GLY A 106 -7.15 12.70 10.42
CA GLY A 106 -6.13 12.00 11.15
C GLY A 106 -5.54 12.77 12.31
N TRP A 107 -4.76 12.05 13.09
CA TRP A 107 -4.10 12.54 14.30
C TRP A 107 -3.26 13.81 14.04
N TRP A 108 -2.59 13.87 12.87
CA TRP A 108 -1.74 14.97 12.45
C TRP A 108 -2.45 16.04 11.64
N LYS A 109 -3.80 15.98 11.52
CA LYS A 109 -4.59 16.88 10.66
C LYS A 109 -3.99 17.00 9.26
N ASN A 110 -3.60 15.86 8.66
CA ASN A 110 -3.08 15.85 7.32
C ASN A 110 -4.14 16.36 6.33
N GLN A 111 -3.68 17.11 5.35
CA GLN A 111 -4.54 17.62 4.28
C GLN A 111 -4.75 16.54 3.23
N TRP A 112 -5.99 16.12 3.04
CA TRP A 112 -6.39 15.18 2.02
C TRP A 112 -7.09 15.88 0.88
N GLN A 113 -6.76 15.51 -0.34
CA GLN A 113 -7.43 15.94 -1.55
C GLN A 113 -8.49 14.90 -1.94
N LEU A 114 -9.72 15.36 -2.16
CA LEU A 114 -10.81 14.53 -2.66
C LEU A 114 -10.88 14.64 -4.18
N TRP A 115 -10.97 13.48 -4.82
CA TRP A 115 -11.10 13.35 -6.26
C TRP A 115 -12.24 12.39 -6.59
N VAL A 116 -12.99 12.68 -7.66
CA VAL A 116 -14.08 11.84 -8.16
C VAL A 116 -13.98 11.63 -9.66
N GLN A 117 -14.41 10.43 -10.07
CA GLN A 117 -14.50 10.02 -11.46
C GLN A 117 -15.79 9.18 -11.58
N GLY A 118 -16.85 9.76 -12.11
CA GLY A 118 -18.15 9.09 -12.10
C GLY A 118 -18.59 8.67 -10.70
N LYS A 119 -18.71 7.37 -10.48
CA LYS A 119 -19.02 6.76 -9.17
C LYS A 119 -17.79 6.50 -8.32
N ASN A 120 -16.60 6.55 -8.93
CA ASN A 120 -15.34 6.29 -8.27
C ASN A 120 -14.91 7.49 -7.42
N ARG A 121 -14.29 7.21 -6.29
CA ARG A 121 -13.76 8.22 -5.36
C ARG A 121 -12.37 7.85 -4.93
N LYS A 122 -11.51 8.86 -4.78
CA LYS A 122 -10.22 8.69 -4.12
C LYS A 122 -9.88 9.85 -3.22
N MET A 123 -9.18 9.56 -2.16
CA MET A 123 -8.55 10.54 -1.28
C MET A 123 -7.05 10.36 -1.33
N VAL A 124 -6.33 11.47 -1.51
CA VAL A 124 -4.88 11.48 -1.65
C VAL A 124 -4.28 12.47 -0.66
N CYS A 125 -3.27 12.04 0.08
CA CYS A 125 -2.55 12.87 1.03
C CYS A 125 -1.04 12.81 0.78
N ALA A 126 -0.41 13.96 0.54
CA ALA A 126 1.04 14.07 0.54
C ALA A 126 1.56 14.13 1.97
N LEU A 127 2.38 13.15 2.37
CA LEU A 127 3.02 13.14 3.70
C LEU A 127 4.34 13.88 3.70
N THR A 128 5.09 13.78 2.62
CA THR A 128 6.40 14.42 2.47
C THR A 128 6.56 14.91 1.04
N GLY A 129 6.99 16.15 0.86
CA GLY A 129 7.56 16.69 -0.39
C GLY A 129 6.68 16.76 -1.65
N GLY A 130 5.54 16.14 -1.66
CA GLY A 130 4.73 15.98 -2.88
C GLY A 130 4.03 17.26 -3.35
N LYS A 131 4.02 17.50 -4.66
CA LYS A 131 3.25 18.60 -5.27
C LYS A 131 1.82 18.16 -5.55
N SER A 132 0.85 19.00 -5.20
CA SER A 132 -0.59 18.75 -5.41
C SER A 132 -0.96 18.32 -6.84
N SER A 133 -0.23 18.79 -7.84
CA SER A 133 -0.46 18.45 -9.24
C SER A 133 -0.27 16.96 -9.58
N LYS A 134 0.49 16.22 -8.77
CA LYS A 134 0.68 14.77 -8.97
C LYS A 134 -0.52 13.94 -8.49
N ALA A 135 -1.30 14.45 -7.54
CA ALA A 135 -2.36 13.70 -6.86
C ALA A 135 -3.39 13.09 -7.82
N GLN A 136 -3.72 13.78 -8.91
CA GLN A 136 -4.68 13.29 -9.92
C GLN A 136 -4.24 11.96 -10.53
N MET A 137 -2.95 11.78 -10.81
CA MET A 137 -2.40 10.62 -11.52
C MET A 137 -2.08 9.44 -10.60
N LEU A 138 -2.03 9.67 -9.29
CA LEU A 138 -1.68 8.61 -8.35
C LEU A 138 -2.84 7.63 -8.17
N SER A 139 -2.53 6.34 -8.18
CA SER A 139 -3.50 5.25 -8.01
C SER A 139 -2.82 4.01 -7.43
N LEU A 140 -3.61 3.17 -6.78
CA LEU A 140 -3.25 1.82 -6.37
C LEU A 140 -3.80 0.75 -7.33
N ALA A 141 -4.25 1.12 -8.51
CA ALA A 141 -4.88 0.22 -9.48
C ALA A 141 -4.01 -1.01 -9.76
N THR A 142 -2.72 -0.84 -10.04
CA THR A 142 -1.79 -1.94 -10.31
C THR A 142 -1.73 -2.93 -9.14
N SER A 143 -1.67 -2.44 -7.90
CA SER A 143 -1.66 -3.30 -6.71
C SER A 143 -2.98 -4.02 -6.54
N ARG A 144 -4.12 -3.37 -6.81
CA ARG A 144 -5.44 -4.00 -6.79
C ARG A 144 -5.53 -5.11 -7.82
N HIS A 145 -5.17 -4.86 -9.06
CA HIS A 145 -5.21 -5.88 -10.12
C HIS A 145 -4.38 -7.11 -9.76
N PHE A 146 -3.20 -6.92 -9.17
CA PHE A 146 -2.38 -8.04 -8.70
C PHE A 146 -3.07 -8.79 -7.54
N ILE A 147 -3.62 -8.09 -6.56
CA ILE A 147 -4.31 -8.69 -5.40
C ILE A 147 -5.55 -9.44 -5.86
N ASP A 148 -6.37 -8.86 -6.75
CA ASP A 148 -7.57 -9.48 -7.29
C ASP A 148 -7.24 -10.72 -8.13
N TRP A 149 -6.17 -10.64 -8.91
CA TRP A 149 -5.66 -11.79 -9.63
C TRP A 149 -5.17 -12.88 -8.68
N LEU A 150 -4.42 -12.50 -7.63
CA LEU A 150 -3.89 -13.41 -6.63
C LEU A 150 -5.01 -14.15 -5.88
N HIS A 151 -6.09 -13.46 -5.52
CA HIS A 151 -7.24 -14.06 -4.84
C HIS A 151 -7.98 -15.09 -5.72
N LYS A 152 -7.82 -15.05 -7.02
CA LYS A 152 -8.40 -16.03 -7.95
C LYS A 152 -7.55 -17.29 -8.08
N GLN A 153 -6.33 -17.32 -7.53
CA GLN A 153 -5.46 -18.49 -7.62
C GLN A 153 -5.87 -19.55 -6.61
N THR A 154 -5.98 -20.79 -7.06
CA THR A 154 -6.45 -21.91 -6.24
C THR A 154 -5.54 -22.24 -5.07
N GLU A 155 -4.25 -21.90 -5.17
CA GLU A 155 -3.25 -22.11 -4.13
C GLU A 155 -3.56 -21.36 -2.82
N PHE A 156 -4.34 -20.27 -2.88
CA PHE A 156 -4.77 -19.49 -1.73
C PHE A 156 -6.19 -19.81 -1.26
N THR A 157 -6.96 -20.59 -2.02
CA THR A 157 -8.36 -20.92 -1.68
C THR A 157 -8.48 -22.13 -0.76
N HIS A 158 -7.39 -22.86 -0.55
CA HIS A 158 -7.40 -24.02 0.32
C HIS A 158 -7.26 -23.63 1.79
N SER A 159 -8.15 -24.13 2.62
CA SER A 159 -8.21 -23.88 4.08
C SER A 159 -7.07 -24.53 4.89
N ALA A 160 -6.17 -25.26 4.26
CA ALA A 160 -5.08 -25.91 4.97
C ALA A 160 -4.01 -24.91 5.44
N PRO A 161 -3.55 -24.97 6.69
CA PRO A 161 -2.52 -24.08 7.20
C PRO A 161 -1.19 -24.31 6.45
N LEU A 162 -0.73 -23.30 5.75
CA LEU A 162 0.54 -23.33 5.02
C LEU A 162 1.70 -22.92 5.94
N SER A 163 2.86 -23.56 5.79
CA SER A 163 4.09 -23.08 6.41
C SER A 163 4.57 -21.78 5.72
N ALA A 164 5.31 -20.93 6.46
CA ALA A 164 5.83 -19.69 5.91
C ALA A 164 6.69 -19.92 4.65
N GLY A 165 7.52 -20.98 4.63
CA GLY A 165 8.32 -21.34 3.46
C GLY A 165 7.46 -21.71 2.25
N ARG A 166 6.36 -22.45 2.47
CA ARG A 166 5.45 -22.82 1.39
C ARG A 166 4.72 -21.60 0.82
N VAL A 167 4.25 -20.70 1.69
CA VAL A 167 3.65 -19.42 1.26
C VAL A 167 4.63 -18.62 0.42
N THR A 168 5.88 -18.51 0.84
CA THR A 168 6.91 -17.79 0.08
C THR A 168 7.13 -18.41 -1.30
N GLN A 169 7.24 -19.74 -1.40
CA GLN A 169 7.39 -20.41 -2.70
C GLN A 169 6.20 -20.16 -3.63
N ILE A 170 4.98 -20.28 -3.11
CA ILE A 170 3.76 -20.01 -3.89
C ILE A 170 3.73 -18.57 -4.38
N LEU A 171 4.00 -17.60 -3.49
CA LEU A 171 4.01 -16.18 -3.85
C LEU A 171 5.06 -15.85 -4.90
N LEU A 172 6.27 -16.42 -4.81
CA LEU A 172 7.31 -16.22 -5.81
C LEU A 172 6.89 -16.76 -7.19
N SER A 173 6.35 -17.98 -7.25
CA SER A 173 5.86 -18.58 -8.49
C SER A 173 4.74 -17.73 -9.09
N LEU A 174 3.70 -17.41 -8.31
CA LEU A 174 2.56 -16.63 -8.78
C LEU A 174 2.96 -15.21 -9.22
N THR A 175 3.89 -14.57 -8.51
CA THR A 175 4.39 -13.25 -8.92
C THR A 175 5.11 -13.32 -10.27
N GLN A 176 5.87 -14.38 -10.50
CA GLN A 176 6.54 -14.61 -11.77
C GLN A 176 5.53 -14.84 -12.90
N ASP A 177 4.51 -15.64 -12.65
CA ASP A 177 3.44 -15.91 -13.61
C ASP A 177 2.64 -14.64 -13.95
N TYR A 178 2.29 -13.84 -12.95
CA TYR A 178 1.63 -12.56 -13.14
C TYR A 178 2.47 -11.60 -14.02
N ASN A 179 3.75 -11.46 -13.72
CA ASN A 179 4.65 -10.59 -14.48
C ASN A 179 4.82 -11.05 -15.93
N ASN A 180 4.88 -12.36 -16.15
CA ASN A 180 4.96 -12.93 -17.51
C ASN A 180 3.67 -12.67 -18.31
N CYS A 181 2.51 -12.77 -17.67
CA CYS A 181 1.23 -12.44 -18.31
C CYS A 181 1.12 -10.93 -18.61
N ALA A 182 1.49 -10.08 -17.66
CA ALA A 182 1.47 -8.64 -17.82
C ALA A 182 2.42 -8.16 -18.93
N SER A 183 3.60 -8.78 -19.06
CA SER A 183 4.56 -8.46 -20.12
C SER A 183 4.04 -8.80 -21.52
N ARG A 184 3.24 -9.84 -21.66
CA ARG A 184 2.62 -10.20 -22.94
C ARG A 184 1.55 -9.19 -23.38
N LEU A 185 0.77 -8.65 -22.42
CA LEU A 185 -0.27 -7.65 -22.69
C LEU A 185 0.29 -6.27 -23.08
N ILE A 186 1.57 -6.00 -22.80
CA ILE A 186 2.25 -4.74 -23.16
C ILE A 186 2.94 -4.87 -24.53
N SER A 187 3.16 -6.10 -25.00
CA SER A 187 3.89 -6.39 -26.25
C SER A 187 2.97 -6.53 -27.47
N ASP A 188 1.66 -6.57 -27.27
CA ASP A 188 0.59 -6.55 -28.28
C ASP A 188 -0.03 -5.13 -28.37
#